data_7914013e49e2a0a128ee24c53d84404d
#
_entry.id   7914013e49e2a0a128ee24c53d84404d
#
_cell.length_a   1.000
_cell.length_b   1.000
_cell.length_c   1.000
_cell.angle_alpha   90.00
_cell.angle_beta   90.00
_cell.angle_gamma   90.00
#
_symmetry.space_group_name_H-M   'P 1'
#
loop_
_entity.id
_entity.type
_entity.pdbx_description
1 polymer ?
#
loop_
_entity_poly.entity_id
_entity_poly.type
_entity_poly.pdbx_seq_one_letter_code
_entity_poly.pdbx_strand_id
1 'polypeptide(L)'
;LTTGGVMHEGWVSTRLGLRGVPAAAEETMVARNIALAQETGSHVHLAHISTAGSVELVRQARARGVPVTAEVTPHHLALTHEAVLLGPGETPGGLAYDTNAKVNPPLRTQADADACIAGLLDGTIDCIATDHAPHATQDKLCEFDTAAFGISGLETAFALSLTACVAARRDAPSLDLPTLIDRLTVA
;
A
#
# COMPACT_ATOMS: atom_id res chain seq x y z
N LEU A 1 14.24 -1.06 12.27
CA LEU A 1 14.16 -0.50 10.91
C LEU A 1 13.19 0.68 10.80
N THR A 2 12.23 0.82 11.71
CA THR A 2 11.31 1.97 11.76
C THR A 2 11.72 2.92 12.88
N THR A 3 12.66 3.77 12.59
CA THR A 3 13.19 4.76 13.55
C THR A 3 12.35 6.04 13.56
N GLY A 4 11.04 5.92 13.79
CA GLY A 4 10.12 7.06 13.82
C GLY A 4 9.87 7.68 12.45
N GLY A 5 9.95 6.90 11.36
CA GLY A 5 9.56 7.35 10.03
C GLY A 5 8.04 7.54 9.94
N VAL A 6 7.60 8.53 9.17
CA VAL A 6 6.20 8.95 9.09
C VAL A 6 5.62 8.88 7.68
N MET A 7 6.47 8.67 6.67
CA MET A 7 6.09 8.51 5.27
C MET A 7 7.15 7.68 4.52
N HIS A 8 6.95 7.40 3.24
CA HIS A 8 7.95 6.73 2.40
C HIS A 8 9.27 7.53 2.32
N GLU A 9 10.40 6.82 2.47
CA GLU A 9 11.73 7.39 2.29
C GLU A 9 12.01 7.65 0.80
N GLY A 10 12.21 8.89 0.44
CA GLY A 10 12.46 9.28 -0.95
C GLY A 10 12.54 10.79 -1.13
N TRP A 11 12.40 11.25 -2.37
CA TRP A 11 12.51 12.66 -2.70
C TRP A 11 11.44 13.54 -2.02
N VAL A 12 10.21 13.01 -1.84
CA VAL A 12 9.11 13.73 -1.17
C VAL A 12 9.46 13.95 0.30
N SER A 13 9.85 12.89 1.04
CA SER A 13 10.21 13.01 2.45
C SER A 13 11.40 13.94 2.65
N THR A 14 12.39 13.88 1.76
CA THR A 14 13.54 14.80 1.77
C THR A 14 13.10 16.26 1.54
N ARG A 15 12.22 16.51 0.56
CA ARG A 15 11.69 17.83 0.27
C ARG A 15 10.89 18.42 1.43
N LEU A 16 10.12 17.58 2.12
CA LEU A 16 9.28 17.98 3.26
C LEU A 16 10.05 18.03 4.59
N GLY A 17 11.29 17.53 4.64
CA GLY A 17 12.06 17.39 5.88
C GLY A 17 11.48 16.34 6.84
N LEU A 18 10.67 15.39 6.35
CA LEU A 18 10.03 14.34 7.12
C LEU A 18 10.91 13.08 7.16
N ARG A 19 10.86 12.35 8.28
CA ARG A 19 11.56 11.07 8.40
C ARG A 19 10.91 10.02 7.50
N GLY A 20 11.74 9.36 6.69
CA GLY A 20 11.31 8.29 5.79
C GLY A 20 11.24 6.91 6.46
N VAL A 21 10.37 6.06 5.92
CA VAL A 21 10.31 4.60 6.15
C VAL A 21 10.78 3.94 4.86
N PRO A 22 11.99 3.36 4.81
CA PRO A 22 12.50 2.72 3.60
C PRO A 22 11.66 1.48 3.23
N ALA A 23 11.64 1.12 1.95
CA ALA A 23 10.99 -0.11 1.47
C ALA A 23 11.52 -1.36 2.20
N ALA A 24 12.83 -1.39 2.46
CA ALA A 24 13.49 -2.46 3.19
C ALA A 24 12.91 -2.73 4.60
N ALA A 25 12.25 -1.75 5.22
CA ALA A 25 11.58 -1.94 6.52
C ALA A 25 10.45 -2.96 6.41
N GLU A 26 9.64 -2.91 5.35
CA GLU A 26 8.58 -3.87 5.05
C GLU A 26 9.15 -5.18 4.50
N GLU A 27 10.00 -5.10 3.49
CA GLU A 27 10.58 -6.26 2.79
C GLU A 27 11.32 -7.22 3.73
N THR A 28 12.06 -6.68 4.72
CA THR A 28 12.72 -7.51 5.73
C THR A 28 11.73 -8.28 6.58
N MET A 29 10.58 -7.67 6.93
CA MET A 29 9.55 -8.33 7.72
C MET A 29 8.81 -9.40 6.90
N VAL A 30 8.53 -9.10 5.64
CA VAL A 30 7.96 -10.06 4.68
C VAL A 30 8.91 -11.25 4.50
N ALA A 31 10.19 -11.02 4.23
CA ALA A 31 11.19 -12.08 4.09
C ALA A 31 11.31 -12.95 5.35
N ARG A 32 11.32 -12.33 6.53
CA ARG A 32 11.32 -13.05 7.82
C ARG A 32 10.09 -13.96 7.96
N ASN A 33 8.89 -13.43 7.68
CA ASN A 33 7.65 -14.18 7.82
C ASN A 33 7.58 -15.35 6.82
N ILE A 34 8.06 -15.15 5.58
CA ILE A 34 8.19 -16.21 4.58
C ILE A 34 9.16 -17.31 5.07
N ALA A 35 10.31 -16.93 5.64
CA ALA A 35 11.27 -17.90 6.18
C ALA A 35 10.67 -18.74 7.34
N LEU A 36 9.90 -18.10 8.22
CA LEU A 36 9.18 -18.79 9.29
C LEU A 36 8.10 -19.74 8.74
N ALA A 37 7.32 -19.29 7.75
CA ALA A 37 6.33 -20.14 7.09
C ALA A 37 6.98 -21.36 6.43
N GLN A 38 8.11 -21.17 5.77
CA GLN A 38 8.86 -22.25 5.14
C GLN A 38 9.41 -23.26 6.16
N GLU A 39 9.96 -22.78 7.28
CA GLU A 39 10.53 -23.63 8.33
C GLU A 39 9.46 -24.43 9.10
N THR A 40 8.34 -23.79 9.38
CA THR A 40 7.28 -24.39 10.20
C THR A 40 6.19 -25.13 9.41
N GLY A 41 6.10 -24.89 8.11
CA GLY A 41 4.98 -25.34 7.28
C GLY A 41 3.66 -24.64 7.60
N SER A 42 3.67 -23.60 8.43
CA SER A 42 2.47 -22.86 8.80
C SER A 42 2.06 -21.87 7.71
N HIS A 43 0.76 -21.73 7.47
CA HIS A 43 0.26 -20.70 6.57
C HIS A 43 0.42 -19.31 7.19
N VAL A 44 0.94 -18.37 6.41
CA VAL A 44 1.09 -16.96 6.80
C VAL A 44 0.38 -16.08 5.80
N HIS A 45 -0.47 -15.19 6.30
CA HIS A 45 -1.06 -14.12 5.52
C HIS A 45 -0.29 -12.80 5.76
N LEU A 46 0.14 -12.17 4.68
CA LEU A 46 0.90 -10.91 4.70
C LEU A 46 -0.06 -9.75 4.44
N ALA A 47 -0.41 -9.04 5.51
CA ALA A 47 -1.34 -7.93 5.44
C ALA A 47 -0.74 -6.70 4.74
N HIS A 48 -1.56 -5.97 3.99
CA HIS A 48 -1.31 -4.64 3.41
C HIS A 48 0.09 -4.44 2.83
N ILE A 49 0.60 -5.37 2.00
CA ILE A 49 1.91 -5.18 1.35
C ILE A 49 1.87 -3.96 0.41
N SER A 50 2.98 -3.22 0.34
CA SER A 50 3.00 -1.93 -0.34
C SER A 50 4.19 -1.71 -1.28
N THR A 51 5.19 -2.61 -1.29
CA THR A 51 6.42 -2.44 -2.07
C THR A 51 6.56 -3.47 -3.17
N ALA A 52 7.20 -3.10 -4.29
CA ALA A 52 7.54 -4.01 -5.38
C ALA A 52 8.41 -5.19 -4.90
N GLY A 53 9.33 -4.93 -3.97
CA GLY A 53 10.16 -5.97 -3.37
C GLY A 53 9.37 -6.98 -2.55
N SER A 54 8.35 -6.53 -1.80
CA SER A 54 7.44 -7.44 -1.09
C SER A 54 6.65 -8.33 -2.03
N VAL A 55 6.12 -7.78 -3.13
CA VAL A 55 5.40 -8.56 -4.16
C VAL A 55 6.33 -9.63 -4.75
N GLU A 56 7.56 -9.28 -5.07
CA GLU A 56 8.53 -10.24 -5.62
C GLU A 56 8.90 -11.33 -4.62
N LEU A 57 9.08 -11.00 -3.34
CA LEU A 57 9.33 -11.99 -2.27
C LEU A 57 8.18 -12.98 -2.15
N VAL A 58 6.93 -12.52 -2.20
CA VAL A 58 5.74 -13.39 -2.17
C VAL A 58 5.70 -14.29 -3.40
N ARG A 59 5.93 -13.73 -4.60
CA ARG A 59 5.97 -14.49 -5.86
C ARG A 59 6.98 -15.63 -5.81
N GLN A 60 8.19 -15.35 -5.36
CA GLN A 60 9.26 -16.34 -5.21
C GLN A 60 8.94 -17.39 -4.14
N ALA A 61 8.31 -16.99 -3.03
CA ALA A 61 7.89 -17.92 -1.98
C ALA A 61 6.84 -18.92 -2.49
N ARG A 62 5.82 -18.43 -3.19
CA ARG A 62 4.76 -19.25 -3.79
C ARG A 62 5.32 -20.22 -4.85
N ALA A 63 6.25 -19.76 -5.68
CA ALA A 63 6.92 -20.62 -6.66
C ALA A 63 7.71 -21.78 -6.01
N ARG A 64 8.14 -21.61 -4.76
CA ARG A 64 8.78 -22.67 -3.95
C ARG A 64 7.79 -23.51 -3.14
N GLY A 65 6.48 -23.24 -3.24
CA GLY A 65 5.45 -23.96 -2.49
C GLY A 65 5.34 -23.56 -1.02
N VAL A 66 5.87 -22.41 -0.62
CA VAL A 66 5.69 -21.89 0.75
C VAL A 66 4.24 -21.44 0.94
N PRO A 67 3.55 -21.85 2.03
CA PRO A 67 2.14 -21.54 2.25
C PRO A 67 1.97 -20.08 2.71
N VAL A 68 1.98 -19.16 1.76
CA VAL A 68 1.79 -17.72 1.99
C VAL A 68 0.69 -17.16 1.11
N THR A 69 -0.09 -16.24 1.68
CA THR A 69 -1.04 -15.37 0.98
C THR A 69 -0.72 -13.91 1.30
N ALA A 70 -1.20 -12.99 0.47
CA ALA A 70 -0.97 -11.57 0.66
C ALA A 70 -2.18 -10.74 0.25
N GLU A 71 -2.33 -9.58 0.88
CA GLU A 71 -3.33 -8.58 0.52
C GLU A 71 -2.68 -7.22 0.24
N VAL A 72 -3.41 -6.39 -0.50
CA VAL A 72 -3.07 -4.99 -0.75
C VAL A 72 -4.27 -4.11 -0.44
N THR A 73 -4.05 -2.84 -0.12
CA THR A 73 -5.16 -1.92 0.14
C THR A 73 -5.52 -1.08 -1.09
N PRO A 74 -6.76 -0.57 -1.20
CA PRO A 74 -7.15 0.31 -2.29
C PRO A 74 -6.29 1.56 -2.41
N HIS A 75 -5.85 2.13 -1.28
CA HIS A 75 -5.01 3.33 -1.29
C HIS A 75 -3.59 3.06 -1.77
N HIS A 76 -3.01 1.86 -1.55
CA HIS A 76 -1.71 1.48 -2.12
C HIS A 76 -1.77 1.18 -3.62
N LEU A 77 -2.95 0.91 -4.17
CA LEU A 77 -3.16 0.77 -5.62
C LEU A 77 -3.35 2.11 -6.34
N ALA A 78 -3.93 3.10 -5.66
CA ALA A 78 -4.41 4.33 -6.31
C ALA A 78 -3.61 5.60 -5.96
N LEU A 79 -2.90 5.61 -4.82
CA LEU A 79 -2.18 6.77 -4.32
C LEU A 79 -0.68 6.51 -4.22
N THR A 80 0.10 7.58 -4.35
CA THR A 80 1.55 7.55 -4.14
C THR A 80 1.96 8.49 -3.01
N HIS A 81 3.22 8.44 -2.62
CA HIS A 81 3.78 9.32 -1.60
C HIS A 81 3.63 10.82 -1.96
N GLU A 82 3.36 11.14 -3.22
CA GLU A 82 3.10 12.50 -3.66
C GLU A 82 1.78 13.06 -3.13
N ALA A 83 0.83 12.19 -2.73
CA ALA A 83 -0.41 12.62 -2.10
C ALA A 83 -0.17 13.45 -0.84
N VAL A 84 0.96 13.27 -0.15
CA VAL A 84 1.34 14.09 1.02
C VAL A 84 1.64 15.54 0.64
N LEU A 85 2.00 15.80 -0.64
CA LEU A 85 2.25 17.16 -1.15
C LEU A 85 0.95 17.92 -1.48
N LEU A 86 -0.18 17.22 -1.62
CA LEU A 86 -1.42 17.75 -2.15
C LEU A 86 -2.45 17.84 -1.02
N GLY A 87 -2.60 18.99 -0.40
CA GLY A 87 -3.71 19.24 0.53
C GLY A 87 -5.02 19.60 -0.21
N PRO A 88 -6.17 19.34 0.40
CA PRO A 88 -7.45 19.75 -0.16
C PRO A 88 -7.51 21.28 -0.31
N GLY A 89 -7.61 21.77 -1.54
CA GLY A 89 -7.78 23.19 -1.87
C GLY A 89 -6.49 23.98 -2.09
N GLU A 90 -5.34 23.36 -2.19
CA GLU A 90 -4.08 24.08 -2.42
C GLU A 90 -3.76 24.32 -3.90
N THR A 91 -3.14 25.47 -4.16
CA THR A 91 -2.62 25.85 -5.46
C THR A 91 -1.40 25.01 -5.83
N PRO A 92 -1.17 24.72 -7.13
CA PRO A 92 0.03 24.00 -7.57
C PRO A 92 1.32 24.67 -7.04
N GLY A 93 2.10 23.93 -6.25
CA GLY A 93 3.37 24.40 -5.68
C GLY A 93 3.37 24.67 -4.17
N GLY A 94 2.22 24.59 -3.48
CA GLY A 94 2.13 24.58 -2.03
C GLY A 94 2.67 23.27 -1.42
N LEU A 95 3.20 23.33 -0.20
CA LEU A 95 3.56 22.15 0.59
C LEU A 95 2.41 21.90 1.56
N ALA A 96 1.63 20.86 1.33
CA ALA A 96 0.38 20.66 2.07
C ALA A 96 0.54 19.85 3.35
N TYR A 97 1.52 18.95 3.44
CA TYR A 97 1.64 18.00 4.54
C TYR A 97 0.29 17.31 4.86
N ASP A 98 -0.39 16.79 3.82
CA ASP A 98 -1.72 16.21 3.99
C ASP A 98 -1.70 15.00 4.92
N THR A 99 -2.15 15.19 6.15
CA THR A 99 -2.20 14.15 7.17
C THR A 99 -3.21 13.06 6.83
N ASN A 100 -4.19 13.31 5.95
CA ASN A 100 -5.13 12.29 5.48
C ASN A 100 -4.42 11.24 4.60
N ALA A 101 -3.27 11.59 4.01
CA ALA A 101 -2.42 10.65 3.28
C ALA A 101 -1.42 9.89 4.17
N LYS A 102 -1.45 10.11 5.49
CA LYS A 102 -0.57 9.40 6.43
C LYS A 102 -1.14 8.04 6.79
N VAL A 103 -0.44 6.98 6.40
CA VAL A 103 -0.82 5.57 6.61
C VAL A 103 0.41 4.70 6.86
N ASN A 104 0.24 3.52 7.43
CA ASN A 104 1.29 2.54 7.64
C ASN A 104 0.83 1.13 7.19
N PRO A 105 1.52 0.53 6.20
CA PRO A 105 2.70 1.02 5.47
C PRO A 105 2.45 2.36 4.77
N PRO A 106 3.50 3.19 4.58
CA PRO A 106 3.30 4.48 3.92
C PRO A 106 2.99 4.30 2.42
N LEU A 107 2.25 5.25 1.85
CA LEU A 107 2.08 5.35 0.40
C LEU A 107 3.45 5.39 -0.27
N ARG A 108 3.66 4.58 -1.29
CA ARG A 108 4.94 4.34 -1.94
C ARG A 108 5.06 5.09 -3.27
N THR A 109 5.97 4.66 -4.11
CA THR A 109 6.15 5.20 -5.46
C THR A 109 5.10 4.64 -6.42
N GLN A 110 4.98 5.26 -7.61
CA GLN A 110 4.12 4.72 -8.68
C GLN A 110 4.58 3.31 -9.10
N ALA A 111 5.89 3.06 -9.15
CA ALA A 111 6.42 1.75 -9.50
C ALA A 111 6.00 0.66 -8.49
N ASP A 112 5.89 1.00 -7.20
CA ASP A 112 5.39 0.09 -6.17
C ASP A 112 3.90 -0.20 -6.36
N ALA A 113 3.10 0.84 -6.61
CA ALA A 113 1.67 0.69 -6.89
C ALA A 113 1.42 -0.18 -8.14
N ASP A 114 2.18 0.05 -9.21
CA ASP A 114 2.11 -0.76 -10.44
C ASP A 114 2.50 -2.23 -10.19
N ALA A 115 3.51 -2.47 -9.33
CA ALA A 115 3.90 -3.83 -8.95
C ALA A 115 2.80 -4.53 -8.12
N CYS A 116 2.13 -3.82 -7.23
CA CYS A 116 0.98 -4.36 -6.49
C CYS A 116 -0.18 -4.73 -7.44
N ILE A 117 -0.50 -3.87 -8.41
CA ILE A 117 -1.51 -4.18 -9.43
C ILE A 117 -1.10 -5.39 -10.27
N ALA A 118 0.17 -5.47 -10.69
CA ALA A 118 0.68 -6.64 -11.40
C ALA A 118 0.57 -7.92 -10.55
N GLY A 119 0.82 -7.83 -9.25
CA GLY A 119 0.67 -8.93 -8.30
C GLY A 119 -0.79 -9.41 -8.16
N LEU A 120 -1.77 -8.50 -8.23
CA LEU A 120 -3.19 -8.88 -8.29
C LEU A 120 -3.55 -9.59 -9.60
N LEU A 121 -2.98 -9.11 -10.73
CA LEU A 121 -3.22 -9.68 -12.06
C LEU A 121 -2.67 -11.10 -12.21
N ASP A 122 -1.46 -11.34 -11.71
CA ASP A 122 -0.80 -12.65 -11.83
C ASP A 122 -1.14 -13.63 -10.68
N GLY A 123 -1.95 -13.18 -9.71
CA GLY A 123 -2.37 -13.97 -8.56
C GLY A 123 -1.33 -14.08 -7.46
N THR A 124 -0.25 -13.30 -7.49
CA THR A 124 0.72 -13.22 -6.39
C THR A 124 0.09 -12.59 -5.14
N ILE A 125 -0.78 -11.59 -5.32
CA ILE A 125 -1.62 -11.00 -4.28
C ILE A 125 -3.01 -11.60 -4.40
N ASP A 126 -3.55 -12.08 -3.29
CA ASP A 126 -4.79 -12.85 -3.25
C ASP A 126 -6.02 -11.95 -3.19
N CYS A 127 -6.00 -10.91 -2.37
CA CYS A 127 -7.18 -10.06 -2.14
C CYS A 127 -6.85 -8.58 -1.92
N ILE A 128 -7.91 -7.78 -1.94
CA ILE A 128 -7.88 -6.36 -1.63
C ILE A 128 -8.62 -6.16 -0.30
N ALA A 129 -7.90 -5.72 0.74
CA ALA A 129 -8.47 -5.40 2.04
C ALA A 129 -8.39 -3.90 2.31
N THR A 130 -9.42 -3.32 2.90
CA THR A 130 -9.55 -1.86 2.97
C THR A 130 -8.58 -1.18 3.92
N ASP A 131 -8.15 -1.86 4.97
CA ASP A 131 -7.43 -1.25 6.09
C ASP A 131 -8.10 0.05 6.56
N HIS A 132 -9.44 0.00 6.69
CA HIS A 132 -10.27 1.16 7.04
C HIS A 132 -9.96 1.62 8.47
N ALA A 133 -9.23 2.71 8.59
CA ALA A 133 -8.79 3.27 9.87
C ALA A 133 -9.16 4.75 9.99
N PRO A 134 -10.44 5.07 10.26
CA PRO A 134 -10.88 6.45 10.47
C PRO A 134 -10.34 7.00 11.80
N HIS A 135 -9.99 8.28 11.78
CA HIS A 135 -9.54 9.01 12.95
C HIS A 135 -10.38 10.27 13.15
N ALA A 136 -10.49 10.72 14.38
CA ALA A 136 -11.17 11.98 14.68
C ALA A 136 -10.40 13.16 14.06
N THR A 137 -11.14 14.25 13.77
CA THR A 137 -10.57 15.43 13.11
C THR A 137 -9.36 15.99 13.86
N GLN A 138 -9.38 16.02 15.19
CA GLN A 138 -8.26 16.50 16.01
C GLN A 138 -7.00 15.63 15.88
N ASP A 139 -7.13 14.33 15.56
CA ASP A 139 -6.00 13.42 15.40
C ASP A 139 -5.33 13.59 14.02
N LYS A 140 -6.02 14.26 13.11
CA LYS A 140 -5.54 14.57 11.76
C LYS A 140 -5.18 16.06 11.59
N LEU A 141 -5.83 17.00 12.29
CA LEU A 141 -5.51 18.42 12.24
C LEU A 141 -4.38 18.81 13.20
N CYS A 142 -3.21 18.20 13.00
CA CYS A 142 -1.98 18.47 13.75
C CYS A 142 -0.77 18.33 12.81
N GLU A 143 0.44 18.55 13.33
CA GLU A 143 1.66 18.36 12.54
C GLU A 143 1.74 16.93 12.00
N PHE A 144 2.29 16.78 10.79
CA PHE A 144 2.36 15.50 10.10
C PHE A 144 3.05 14.41 10.94
N ASP A 145 4.12 14.77 11.68
CA ASP A 145 4.84 13.84 12.54
C ASP A 145 3.98 13.25 13.67
N THR A 146 3.05 14.03 14.21
CA THR A 146 2.19 13.65 15.33
C THR A 146 0.83 13.09 14.90
N ALA A 147 0.40 13.36 13.68
CA ALA A 147 -0.87 12.88 13.15
C ALA A 147 -0.98 11.35 13.20
N ALA A 148 -2.18 10.85 13.48
CA ALA A 148 -2.45 9.41 13.50
C ALA A 148 -2.27 8.78 12.11
N PHE A 149 -1.74 7.54 12.09
CA PHE A 149 -1.69 6.72 10.89
C PHE A 149 -3.05 6.09 10.60
N GLY A 150 -3.55 6.22 9.38
CA GLY A 150 -4.77 5.58 8.92
C GLY A 150 -5.53 6.41 7.90
N ILE A 151 -6.20 5.73 6.99
CA ILE A 151 -7.04 6.31 5.94
C ILE A 151 -8.46 5.76 6.07
N SER A 152 -9.47 6.64 5.94
CA SER A 152 -10.86 6.23 5.84
C SER A 152 -11.11 5.73 4.41
N GLY A 153 -11.09 4.42 4.20
CA GLY A 153 -11.07 3.82 2.87
C GLY A 153 -12.28 2.96 2.50
N LEU A 154 -13.19 2.63 3.44
CA LEU A 154 -14.26 1.68 3.18
C LEU A 154 -15.22 2.16 2.08
N GLU A 155 -15.68 3.41 2.16
CA GLU A 155 -16.64 3.97 1.20
C GLU A 155 -16.08 4.12 -0.21
N THR A 156 -14.76 4.30 -0.34
CA THR A 156 -14.08 4.52 -1.61
C THR A 156 -13.42 3.26 -2.17
N ALA A 157 -13.37 2.17 -1.40
CA ALA A 157 -12.62 0.96 -1.73
C ALA A 157 -12.89 0.43 -3.14
N PHE A 158 -14.18 0.22 -3.46
CA PHE A 158 -14.56 -0.29 -4.77
C PHE A 158 -14.22 0.70 -5.90
N ALA A 159 -14.55 1.99 -5.72
CA ALA A 159 -14.35 3.01 -6.75
C ALA A 159 -12.84 3.23 -7.03
N LEU A 160 -12.00 3.26 -6.01
CA LEU A 160 -10.55 3.39 -6.16
C LEU A 160 -9.95 2.15 -6.84
N SER A 161 -10.31 0.96 -6.40
CA SER A 161 -9.83 -0.29 -6.99
C SER A 161 -10.27 -0.45 -8.44
N LEU A 162 -11.53 -0.10 -8.77
CA LEU A 162 -12.04 -0.09 -10.13
C LEU A 162 -11.25 0.88 -11.02
N THR A 163 -10.97 2.07 -10.50
CA THR A 163 -10.21 3.09 -11.25
C THR A 163 -8.77 2.61 -11.48
N ALA A 164 -8.07 2.18 -10.44
CA ALA A 164 -6.66 1.81 -10.51
C ALA A 164 -6.43 0.52 -11.33
N CYS A 165 -7.28 -0.50 -11.16
CA CYS A 165 -7.04 -1.82 -11.73
C CYS A 165 -7.74 -2.05 -13.08
N VAL A 166 -8.76 -1.25 -13.42
CA VAL A 166 -9.58 -1.44 -14.64
C VAL A 166 -9.55 -0.19 -15.52
N ALA A 167 -10.10 0.93 -15.03
CA ALA A 167 -10.39 2.09 -15.88
C ALA A 167 -9.15 2.87 -16.34
N ALA A 168 -8.14 3.01 -15.48
CA ALA A 168 -6.93 3.76 -15.78
C ALA A 168 -5.92 3.00 -16.67
N ARG A 169 -6.16 1.74 -16.97
CA ARG A 169 -5.20 0.85 -17.65
C ARG A 169 -5.57 0.53 -19.10
N ARG A 170 -5.97 1.55 -19.87
CA ARG A 170 -6.43 1.37 -21.27
C ARG A 170 -5.42 0.67 -22.18
N ASP A 171 -4.13 0.89 -21.95
CA ASP A 171 -3.02 0.37 -22.78
C ASP A 171 -2.12 -0.62 -21.99
N ALA A 172 -2.59 -1.12 -20.84
CA ALA A 172 -1.84 -2.05 -19.99
C ALA A 172 -2.76 -3.19 -19.52
N PRO A 173 -2.20 -4.32 -19.07
CA PRO A 173 -2.98 -5.40 -18.49
C PRO A 173 -3.86 -4.88 -17.34
N SER A 174 -5.13 -5.23 -17.35
CA SER A 174 -6.13 -4.82 -16.37
C SER A 174 -6.92 -6.00 -15.85
N LEU A 175 -7.44 -5.90 -14.62
CA LEU A 175 -8.43 -6.84 -14.12
C LEU A 175 -9.75 -6.68 -14.88
N ASP A 176 -10.49 -7.76 -15.07
CA ASP A 176 -11.90 -7.65 -15.41
C ASP A 176 -12.74 -7.39 -14.15
N LEU A 177 -13.96 -6.90 -14.35
CA LEU A 177 -14.83 -6.53 -13.23
C LEU A 177 -15.21 -7.74 -12.34
N PRO A 178 -15.54 -8.93 -12.85
CA PRO A 178 -15.77 -10.10 -12.02
C PRO A 178 -14.59 -10.45 -11.12
N THR A 179 -13.38 -10.47 -11.67
CA THR A 179 -12.15 -10.74 -10.90
C THR A 179 -11.91 -9.67 -9.83
N LEU A 180 -12.13 -8.39 -10.14
CA LEU A 180 -12.01 -7.33 -9.14
C LEU A 180 -12.99 -7.53 -7.97
N ILE A 181 -14.24 -7.90 -8.26
CA ILE A 181 -15.24 -8.18 -7.23
C ILE A 181 -14.82 -9.39 -6.38
N ASP A 182 -14.32 -10.43 -7.02
CA ASP A 182 -13.80 -11.62 -6.33
C ASP A 182 -12.69 -11.25 -5.34
N ARG A 183 -11.70 -10.47 -5.79
CA ARG A 183 -10.58 -9.99 -4.96
C ARG A 183 -11.01 -9.11 -3.78
N LEU A 184 -12.17 -8.47 -3.85
CA LEU A 184 -12.74 -7.64 -2.79
C LEU A 184 -13.66 -8.39 -1.83
N THR A 185 -14.05 -9.64 -2.13
CA THR A 185 -15.13 -10.33 -1.40
C THR A 185 -14.80 -11.75 -0.95
N VAL A 186 -14.34 -12.63 -1.83
CA VAL A 186 -14.25 -14.09 -1.57
C VAL A 186 -12.88 -14.71 -1.81
N ALA A 187 -11.92 -13.92 -2.27
CA ALA A 187 -10.56 -14.38 -2.57
C ALA A 187 -9.77 -14.76 -1.31
#